data_a8a496b154fd20a0ff79fe39ca33fced
#
_entry.id   a8a496b154fd20a0ff79fe39ca33fced
#
_cell.length_a   1.000
_cell.length_b   1.000
_cell.length_c   1.000
_cell.angle_alpha   90.00
_cell.angle_beta   90.00
_cell.angle_gamma   90.00
#
_symmetry.space_group_name_H-M   'P 1'
#
loop_
_entity.id
_entity.type
_entity.pdbx_description
1 polymer ?
#
loop_
_entity_poly.entity_id
_entity_poly.type
_entity_poly.pdbx_seq_one_letter_code
_entity_poly.pdbx_strand_id
1 'polypeptide(L)'
;CELSGKVGTFRVKFTLPEDNDSITVRNIIINRDIPFRFSLLRMGVFLALILLGYGIVHSTLLRRPCHQEKLFVRASAAVVTAVCCLGCVSLVWADTNRPIQEIFERESGNQITRELVDAFEAGQVSLETPVDPGLLAMENPYDWSARSADNVNAQWDHVFYNGRYYSYYGIAPVVTLFLPYHLLTGHYFPTQFAVLLYGLIGVVFLTLTYLAYLRRFQRTLPCGMALGGLIVMQASSGIWYVVARTLFYEISIASGFACVAVGAYFLMTSNILSRGRISCPKLGLASFFLALAVLCRPTLAVYCIAAVVMILLALPRAGKHPGVQLAAGKQNAKRIAYLAWGAVPMLLLAGVQLWYNYARFDSPLDFGIQYSLTINDFTRSQFHMGFVFIGLYNYLLAVPKFTWTFPFFFTEFTTLHINGYY
;
A
#
# COMPACT_ATOMS: atom_id res chain seq x y z
N CYS A 1 -21.40 -26.13 -17.17
CA CYS A 1 -21.38 -24.70 -17.48
C CYS A 1 -22.58 -24.04 -16.80
N GLU A 2 -22.32 -22.99 -16.01
CA GLU A 2 -23.37 -22.21 -15.34
C GLU A 2 -23.54 -20.90 -16.09
N LEU A 3 -24.76 -20.62 -16.55
CA LEU A 3 -25.13 -19.40 -17.26
C LEU A 3 -26.11 -18.61 -16.41
N SER A 4 -25.91 -17.32 -16.27
CA SER A 4 -26.83 -16.42 -15.58
C SER A 4 -27.48 -15.45 -16.56
N GLY A 5 -28.76 -15.13 -16.34
CA GLY A 5 -29.55 -14.23 -17.18
C GLY A 5 -30.21 -14.92 -18.38
N LYS A 6 -30.78 -14.11 -19.30
CA LYS A 6 -31.42 -14.63 -20.53
C LYS A 6 -30.35 -14.82 -21.61
N VAL A 7 -30.13 -16.07 -22.01
CA VAL A 7 -29.20 -16.41 -23.08
C VAL A 7 -30.01 -16.68 -24.34
N GLY A 8 -29.79 -15.90 -25.39
CA GLY A 8 -30.48 -16.08 -26.67
C GLY A 8 -29.90 -17.20 -27.53
N THR A 9 -28.59 -17.41 -27.44
CA THR A 9 -27.89 -18.44 -28.22
C THR A 9 -26.73 -19.01 -27.42
N PHE A 10 -26.60 -20.32 -27.39
CA PHE A 10 -25.49 -21.01 -26.79
C PHE A 10 -24.75 -21.85 -27.84
N ARG A 11 -23.44 -21.63 -27.98
CA ARG A 11 -22.63 -22.37 -28.98
C ARG A 11 -21.48 -23.06 -28.24
N VAL A 12 -21.35 -24.35 -28.43
CA VAL A 12 -20.23 -25.16 -27.96
C VAL A 12 -19.35 -25.52 -29.16
N LYS A 13 -18.06 -25.17 -29.06
CA LYS A 13 -17.07 -25.57 -30.07
C LYS A 13 -16.22 -26.69 -29.47
N PHE A 14 -16.21 -27.84 -30.15
CA PHE A 14 -15.30 -28.92 -29.83
C PHE A 14 -14.11 -28.87 -30.80
N THR A 15 -12.91 -28.92 -30.24
CA THR A 15 -11.66 -28.96 -31.03
C THR A 15 -10.98 -30.29 -30.74
N LEU A 16 -10.74 -31.08 -31.77
CA LEU A 16 -10.00 -32.33 -31.65
C LEU A 16 -8.49 -32.01 -31.56
N PRO A 17 -7.75 -32.68 -30.69
CA PRO A 17 -6.28 -32.74 -30.78
C PRO A 17 -5.88 -33.43 -32.09
N GLU A 18 -4.74 -33.06 -32.67
CA GLU A 18 -4.26 -33.54 -33.98
C GLU A 18 -4.16 -35.07 -34.12
N ASP A 19 -4.06 -35.80 -32.98
CA ASP A 19 -3.91 -37.27 -32.95
C ASP A 19 -5.20 -38.05 -32.71
N ASN A 20 -6.38 -37.41 -32.67
CA ASN A 20 -7.66 -38.08 -32.40
C ASN A 20 -8.71 -37.84 -33.50
N ASP A 21 -9.25 -38.92 -34.07
CA ASP A 21 -10.23 -38.85 -35.15
C ASP A 21 -11.67 -38.63 -34.68
N SER A 22 -11.98 -38.69 -33.39
CA SER A 22 -13.36 -38.54 -32.90
C SER A 22 -13.48 -38.03 -31.49
N ILE A 23 -14.51 -37.23 -31.21
CA ILE A 23 -14.93 -36.83 -29.86
C ILE A 23 -16.33 -37.36 -29.62
N THR A 24 -16.52 -38.14 -28.56
CA THR A 24 -17.85 -38.58 -28.12
C THR A 24 -18.36 -37.65 -27.00
N VAL A 25 -19.40 -36.87 -27.32
CA VAL A 25 -20.09 -36.02 -26.32
C VAL A 25 -21.22 -36.85 -25.72
N ARG A 26 -21.07 -37.24 -24.45
CA ARG A 26 -22.08 -38.06 -23.75
C ARG A 26 -23.22 -37.23 -23.16
N ASN A 27 -22.92 -36.04 -22.66
CA ASN A 27 -23.93 -35.17 -22.06
C ASN A 27 -23.48 -33.71 -22.04
N ILE A 28 -24.41 -32.79 -22.29
CA ILE A 28 -24.21 -31.34 -22.08
C ILE A 28 -25.24 -30.88 -21.06
N ILE A 29 -24.80 -30.54 -19.87
CA ILE A 29 -25.66 -30.07 -18.79
C ILE A 29 -25.43 -28.58 -18.63
N ILE A 30 -26.49 -27.79 -18.80
CA ILE A 30 -26.52 -26.34 -18.59
C ILE A 30 -27.35 -26.06 -17.32
N ASN A 31 -26.83 -25.25 -16.42
CA ASN A 31 -27.51 -24.89 -15.16
C ASN A 31 -28.02 -26.12 -14.40
N ARG A 32 -27.11 -27.04 -14.10
CA ARG A 32 -27.46 -28.21 -13.31
C ARG A 32 -28.14 -27.82 -12.00
N ASP A 33 -29.28 -28.41 -11.71
CA ASP A 33 -29.94 -28.25 -10.42
C ASP A 33 -28.99 -28.68 -9.31
N ILE A 34 -28.68 -27.75 -8.41
CA ILE A 34 -27.85 -28.04 -7.24
C ILE A 34 -28.77 -28.62 -6.17
N PRO A 35 -28.68 -29.92 -5.85
CA PRO A 35 -29.53 -30.49 -4.84
C PRO A 35 -29.27 -29.82 -3.48
N PHE A 36 -30.34 -29.55 -2.74
CA PHE A 36 -30.22 -29.03 -1.38
C PHE A 36 -29.34 -29.97 -0.54
N ARG A 37 -28.22 -29.47 -0.05
CA ARG A 37 -27.33 -30.18 0.85
C ARG A 37 -27.32 -29.51 2.20
N PHE A 38 -27.86 -30.19 3.21
CA PHE A 38 -27.77 -29.73 4.58
C PHE A 38 -26.33 -29.91 5.08
N SER A 39 -25.76 -28.79 5.59
CA SER A 39 -24.40 -28.79 6.15
C SER A 39 -24.45 -28.33 7.60
N LEU A 40 -24.15 -29.24 8.51
CA LEU A 40 -24.05 -28.95 9.96
C LEU A 40 -23.03 -27.82 10.22
N LEU A 41 -21.91 -27.77 9.47
CA LEU A 41 -20.93 -26.73 9.60
C LEU A 41 -21.51 -25.36 9.24
N ARG A 42 -22.21 -25.25 8.09
CA ARG A 42 -22.85 -23.99 7.69
C ARG A 42 -23.89 -23.53 8.70
N MET A 43 -24.74 -24.48 9.16
CA MET A 43 -25.72 -24.20 10.20
C MET A 43 -25.06 -23.71 11.48
N GLY A 44 -23.98 -24.38 11.93
CA GLY A 44 -23.22 -23.98 13.11
C GLY A 44 -22.61 -22.58 12.98
N VAL A 45 -22.06 -22.25 11.81
CA VAL A 45 -21.53 -20.91 11.52
C VAL A 45 -22.64 -19.86 11.59
N PHE A 46 -23.79 -20.08 10.92
CA PHE A 46 -24.90 -19.13 10.97
C PHE A 46 -25.46 -18.99 12.39
N LEU A 47 -25.62 -20.07 13.13
CA LEU A 47 -26.05 -20.03 14.53
C LEU A 47 -25.05 -19.25 15.39
N ALA A 48 -23.75 -19.49 15.23
CA ALA A 48 -22.71 -18.74 15.93
C ALA A 48 -22.76 -17.26 15.62
N LEU A 49 -22.97 -16.88 14.34
CA LEU A 49 -23.09 -15.47 13.92
C LEU A 49 -24.34 -14.82 14.52
N ILE A 50 -25.48 -15.54 14.57
CA ILE A 50 -26.71 -15.04 15.19
C ILE A 50 -26.52 -14.84 16.69
N LEU A 51 -25.93 -15.81 17.39
CA LEU A 51 -25.67 -15.74 18.83
C LEU A 51 -24.67 -14.62 19.16
N LEU A 52 -23.64 -14.47 18.33
CA LEU A 52 -22.68 -13.37 18.43
C LEU A 52 -23.38 -12.01 18.25
N GLY A 53 -24.21 -11.88 17.22
CA GLY A 53 -25.00 -10.66 16.96
C GLY A 53 -25.94 -10.34 18.13
N TYR A 54 -26.63 -11.36 18.65
CA TYR A 54 -27.49 -11.22 19.84
C TYR A 54 -26.67 -10.77 21.07
N GLY A 55 -25.51 -11.40 21.32
CA GLY A 55 -24.61 -11.03 22.41
C GLY A 55 -24.09 -9.59 22.27
N ILE A 56 -23.72 -9.16 21.07
CA ILE A 56 -23.29 -7.79 20.79
C ILE A 56 -24.40 -6.79 21.11
N VAL A 57 -25.62 -7.03 20.63
CA VAL A 57 -26.77 -6.13 20.82
C VAL A 57 -27.18 -6.05 22.29
N HIS A 58 -27.11 -7.15 23.06
CA HIS A 58 -27.54 -7.18 24.46
C HIS A 58 -26.44 -6.92 25.47
N SER A 59 -25.18 -6.77 25.03
CA SER A 59 -24.05 -6.52 25.92
C SER A 59 -24.13 -5.14 26.55
N THR A 60 -24.23 -5.10 27.87
CA THR A 60 -24.15 -3.84 28.63
C THR A 60 -22.76 -3.24 28.56
N LEU A 61 -21.71 -4.06 28.50
CA LEU A 61 -20.30 -3.63 28.41
C LEU A 61 -20.03 -2.90 27.09
N LEU A 62 -20.54 -3.40 25.97
CA LEU A 62 -20.34 -2.79 24.65
C LEU A 62 -21.10 -1.45 24.51
N ARG A 63 -22.12 -1.20 25.33
CA ARG A 63 -22.85 0.08 25.36
C ARG A 63 -22.18 1.14 26.23
N ARG A 64 -21.26 0.74 27.15
CA ARG A 64 -20.54 1.70 28.02
C ARG A 64 -19.57 2.58 27.24
N PRO A 65 -19.36 3.83 27.67
CA PRO A 65 -18.40 4.72 27.04
C PRO A 65 -16.95 4.22 27.16
N CYS A 66 -16.15 4.37 26.11
CA CYS A 66 -14.75 3.90 26.05
C CYS A 66 -13.86 4.45 27.17
N HIS A 67 -14.14 5.66 27.67
CA HIS A 67 -13.31 6.28 28.70
C HIS A 67 -13.48 5.60 30.08
N GLN A 68 -14.59 4.90 30.31
CA GLN A 68 -14.86 4.14 31.53
C GLN A 68 -14.21 2.75 31.48
N GLU A 69 -14.18 2.12 30.30
CA GLU A 69 -13.73 0.74 30.10
C GLU A 69 -12.39 0.67 29.33
N LYS A 70 -11.41 1.47 29.79
CA LYS A 70 -10.12 1.62 29.07
C LYS A 70 -9.33 0.32 28.90
N LEU A 71 -9.35 -0.56 29.91
CA LEU A 71 -8.65 -1.84 29.87
C LEU A 71 -9.30 -2.76 28.85
N PHE A 72 -10.63 -2.86 28.90
CA PHE A 72 -11.41 -3.66 27.95
C PHE A 72 -11.15 -3.22 26.50
N VAL A 73 -11.25 -1.92 26.21
CA VAL A 73 -11.01 -1.37 24.85
C VAL A 73 -9.58 -1.67 24.39
N ARG A 74 -8.59 -1.53 25.24
CA ARG A 74 -7.19 -1.84 24.88
C ARG A 74 -6.97 -3.33 24.64
N ALA A 75 -7.49 -4.18 25.53
CA ALA A 75 -7.37 -5.63 25.39
C ALA A 75 -8.07 -6.12 24.12
N SER A 76 -9.30 -5.68 23.88
CA SER A 76 -10.05 -6.05 22.68
C SER A 76 -9.37 -5.51 21.40
N ALA A 77 -8.84 -4.28 21.42
CA ALA A 77 -8.08 -3.75 20.29
C ALA A 77 -6.79 -4.55 20.04
N ALA A 78 -6.11 -4.98 21.10
CA ALA A 78 -4.94 -5.86 20.96
C ALA A 78 -5.31 -7.22 20.34
N VAL A 79 -6.45 -7.80 20.75
CA VAL A 79 -6.96 -9.06 20.14
C VAL A 79 -7.29 -8.85 18.66
N VAL A 80 -8.03 -7.79 18.30
CA VAL A 80 -8.34 -7.48 16.89
C VAL A 80 -7.03 -7.32 16.09
N THR A 81 -6.07 -6.58 16.62
CA THR A 81 -4.77 -6.37 15.95
C THR A 81 -4.01 -7.68 15.80
N ALA A 82 -3.97 -8.52 16.85
CA ALA A 82 -3.33 -9.82 16.79
C ALA A 82 -3.98 -10.75 15.76
N VAL A 83 -5.31 -10.77 15.67
CA VAL A 83 -6.05 -11.53 14.64
C VAL A 83 -5.70 -11.02 13.24
N CYS A 84 -5.63 -9.70 13.05
CA CYS A 84 -5.20 -9.11 11.78
C CYS A 84 -3.75 -9.50 11.44
N CYS A 85 -2.83 -9.41 12.40
CA CYS A 85 -1.43 -9.80 12.20
C CYS A 85 -1.31 -11.30 11.87
N LEU A 86 -2.01 -12.16 12.60
CA LEU A 86 -2.03 -13.60 12.32
C LEU A 86 -2.63 -13.91 10.94
N GLY A 87 -3.67 -13.18 10.54
CA GLY A 87 -4.22 -13.27 9.19
C GLY A 87 -3.17 -12.93 8.11
N CYS A 88 -2.43 -11.83 8.28
CA CYS A 88 -1.34 -11.46 7.38
C CYS A 88 -0.25 -12.55 7.33
N VAL A 89 0.16 -13.06 8.50
CA VAL A 89 1.14 -14.16 8.58
C VAL A 89 0.62 -15.40 7.87
N SER A 90 -0.64 -15.77 8.08
CA SER A 90 -1.22 -16.96 7.45
C SER A 90 -1.30 -16.87 5.94
N LEU A 91 -1.57 -15.67 5.39
CA LEU A 91 -1.59 -15.44 3.95
C LEU A 91 -0.21 -15.64 3.32
N VAL A 92 0.83 -15.05 3.92
CA VAL A 92 2.20 -15.23 3.45
C VAL A 92 2.66 -16.67 3.61
N TRP A 93 2.30 -17.31 4.73
CA TRP A 93 2.66 -18.71 4.99
C TRP A 93 2.01 -19.69 4.03
N ALA A 94 0.76 -19.46 3.65
CA ALA A 94 0.05 -20.31 2.70
C ALA A 94 0.70 -20.31 1.31
N ASP A 95 1.37 -19.23 0.93
CA ASP A 95 2.11 -19.10 -0.33
C ASP A 95 3.57 -19.59 -0.20
N THR A 96 4.01 -19.94 1.00
CA THR A 96 5.39 -20.33 1.29
C THR A 96 5.53 -21.87 1.23
N ASN A 97 5.96 -22.37 0.06
CA ASN A 97 6.12 -23.81 -0.18
C ASN A 97 7.49 -24.38 0.22
N ARG A 98 8.29 -23.64 0.99
CA ARG A 98 9.68 -24.01 1.33
C ARG A 98 9.96 -23.78 2.82
N PRO A 99 10.94 -24.51 3.41
CA PRO A 99 11.43 -24.22 4.75
C PRO A 99 11.93 -22.77 4.85
N ILE A 100 11.61 -22.10 5.96
CA ILE A 100 12.00 -20.70 6.18
C ILE A 100 13.50 -20.50 6.02
N GLN A 101 14.31 -21.41 6.55
CA GLN A 101 15.77 -21.33 6.48
C GLN A 101 16.26 -21.28 5.03
N GLU A 102 15.73 -22.13 4.16
CA GLU A 102 16.07 -22.10 2.74
C GLU A 102 15.71 -20.77 2.04
N ILE A 103 14.63 -20.12 2.48
CA ILE A 103 14.20 -18.87 1.88
C ILE A 103 15.17 -17.75 2.24
N PHE A 104 15.71 -17.72 3.46
CA PHE A 104 16.67 -16.72 3.90
C PHE A 104 18.11 -16.99 3.41
N GLU A 105 18.46 -18.25 3.16
CA GLU A 105 19.79 -18.64 2.66
C GLU A 105 19.90 -18.54 1.14
N ARG A 106 18.76 -18.59 0.42
CA ARG A 106 18.77 -18.42 -1.03
C ARG A 106 18.88 -16.94 -1.42
N GLU A 107 19.45 -16.70 -2.59
CA GLU A 107 19.29 -15.45 -3.34
C GLU A 107 17.82 -15.33 -3.82
N SER A 108 16.88 -15.21 -2.88
CA SER A 108 15.47 -15.10 -3.15
C SER A 108 15.05 -13.68 -2.82
N GLY A 109 15.01 -12.85 -3.76
CA GLY A 109 14.46 -11.52 -3.64
C GLY A 109 13.90 -11.13 -4.99
N ASN A 110 13.17 -10.06 -5.02
CA ASN A 110 12.86 -9.43 -6.27
C ASN A 110 14.18 -8.98 -6.91
N GLN A 111 14.37 -9.35 -8.14
CA GLN A 111 15.56 -9.03 -8.90
C GLN A 111 15.92 -7.54 -8.85
N ILE A 112 14.96 -6.64 -9.08
CA ILE A 112 15.20 -5.19 -9.10
C ILE A 112 15.58 -4.60 -7.73
N THR A 113 15.09 -5.18 -6.64
CA THR A 113 15.46 -4.76 -5.28
C THR A 113 16.89 -5.21 -4.95
N ARG A 114 17.26 -6.44 -5.34
CA ARG A 114 18.61 -6.97 -5.20
C ARG A 114 19.60 -6.16 -6.02
N GLU A 115 19.31 -5.96 -7.29
CA GLU A 115 20.15 -5.16 -8.19
C GLU A 115 20.39 -3.74 -7.67
N LEU A 116 19.40 -3.15 -7.00
CA LEU A 116 19.56 -1.84 -6.39
C LEU A 116 20.40 -1.88 -5.10
N VAL A 117 20.37 -2.99 -4.35
CA VAL A 117 21.30 -3.20 -3.22
C VAL A 117 22.75 -3.29 -3.74
N ASP A 118 22.99 -4.12 -4.77
CA ASP A 118 24.30 -4.29 -5.38
C ASP A 118 24.84 -2.96 -5.94
N ALA A 119 24.00 -2.20 -6.64
CA ALA A 119 24.35 -0.88 -7.15
C ALA A 119 24.77 0.09 -6.03
N PHE A 120 24.07 0.08 -4.89
CA PHE A 120 24.40 0.95 -3.76
C PHE A 120 25.69 0.51 -3.06
N GLU A 121 26.00 -0.79 -3.00
CA GLU A 121 27.28 -1.28 -2.49
C GLU A 121 28.43 -0.87 -3.42
N ALA A 122 28.21 -0.88 -4.74
CA ALA A 122 29.15 -0.38 -5.73
C ALA A 122 29.26 1.16 -5.75
N GLY A 123 28.47 1.89 -4.91
CA GLY A 123 28.51 3.35 -4.81
C GLY A 123 27.84 4.07 -5.98
N GLN A 124 26.93 3.42 -6.69
CA GLN A 124 26.22 3.97 -7.85
C GLN A 124 24.71 3.82 -7.73
N VAL A 125 23.96 4.53 -8.57
CA VAL A 125 22.49 4.49 -8.62
C VAL A 125 21.96 3.75 -9.87
N SER A 126 22.82 3.52 -10.86
CA SER A 126 22.51 2.68 -12.03
C SER A 126 22.71 1.22 -11.68
N LEU A 127 21.82 0.35 -12.17
CA LEU A 127 21.92 -1.09 -11.97
C LEU A 127 23.11 -1.66 -12.76
N GLU A 128 23.73 -2.71 -12.26
CA GLU A 128 24.88 -3.38 -12.90
C GLU A 128 24.46 -4.35 -14.02
N THR A 129 23.16 -4.56 -14.18
CA THR A 129 22.59 -5.45 -15.18
C THR A 129 23.05 -5.04 -16.59
N PRO A 130 23.66 -5.96 -17.37
CA PRO A 130 24.14 -5.65 -18.71
C PRO A 130 22.99 -5.32 -19.65
N VAL A 131 23.20 -4.30 -20.48
CA VAL A 131 22.23 -3.87 -21.49
C VAL A 131 22.45 -4.62 -22.79
N ASP A 132 21.40 -5.13 -23.39
CA ASP A 132 21.44 -5.76 -24.71
C ASP A 132 21.92 -4.74 -25.77
N PRO A 133 22.93 -5.07 -26.59
CA PRO A 133 23.38 -4.21 -27.68
C PRO A 133 22.25 -3.83 -28.66
N GLY A 134 21.29 -4.73 -28.86
CA GLY A 134 20.10 -4.46 -29.67
C GLY A 134 19.27 -3.31 -29.09
N LEU A 135 19.11 -3.26 -27.77
CA LEU A 135 18.36 -2.19 -27.10
C LEU A 135 19.07 -0.82 -27.25
N LEU A 136 20.41 -0.82 -27.22
CA LEU A 136 21.21 0.38 -27.43
C LEU A 136 21.15 0.91 -28.87
N ALA A 137 20.91 0.01 -29.85
CA ALA A 137 20.84 0.37 -31.26
C ALA A 137 19.44 0.82 -31.70
N MET A 138 18.41 0.64 -30.89
CA MET A 138 17.03 1.01 -31.23
C MET A 138 16.84 2.51 -31.24
N GLU A 139 16.08 3.03 -32.22
CA GLU A 139 15.65 4.42 -32.26
C GLU A 139 14.65 4.73 -31.11
N ASN A 140 13.72 3.80 -30.87
CA ASN A 140 12.80 3.89 -29.74
C ASN A 140 12.83 2.60 -28.90
N PRO A 141 13.65 2.54 -27.84
CA PRO A 141 13.75 1.38 -26.98
C PRO A 141 12.49 1.14 -26.12
N TYR A 142 11.56 2.08 -26.07
CA TYR A 142 10.32 1.97 -25.24
C TYR A 142 9.17 1.31 -26.00
N ASP A 143 9.25 1.16 -27.32
CA ASP A 143 8.25 0.44 -28.12
C ASP A 143 8.41 -1.07 -27.93
N TRP A 144 7.45 -1.66 -27.18
CA TRP A 144 7.44 -3.10 -26.92
C TRP A 144 7.29 -3.92 -28.20
N SER A 145 6.49 -3.43 -29.17
CA SER A 145 6.25 -4.16 -30.42
C SER A 145 7.55 -4.26 -31.24
N ALA A 146 8.32 -3.17 -31.29
CA ALA A 146 9.60 -3.16 -31.98
C ALA A 146 10.63 -4.06 -31.26
N ARG A 147 10.74 -3.98 -29.92
CA ARG A 147 11.61 -4.88 -29.14
C ARG A 147 11.28 -6.35 -29.37
N SER A 148 9.98 -6.67 -29.39
CA SER A 148 9.51 -8.04 -29.60
C SER A 148 9.76 -8.53 -31.03
N ALA A 149 9.60 -7.68 -32.05
CA ALA A 149 9.86 -8.01 -33.45
C ALA A 149 11.34 -8.29 -33.71
N ASP A 150 12.24 -7.49 -33.11
CA ASP A 150 13.67 -7.61 -33.25
C ASP A 150 14.29 -8.60 -32.24
N ASN A 151 13.47 -9.26 -31.43
CA ASN A 151 13.88 -10.22 -30.39
C ASN A 151 14.94 -9.64 -29.43
N VAL A 152 14.84 -8.35 -29.08
CA VAL A 152 15.73 -7.64 -28.16
C VAL A 152 15.43 -8.03 -26.74
N ASN A 153 16.44 -8.49 -26.00
CA ASN A 153 16.30 -8.85 -24.59
C ASN A 153 16.35 -7.60 -23.72
N ALA A 154 15.20 -7.18 -23.24
CA ALA A 154 15.06 -6.04 -22.34
C ALA A 154 14.52 -6.47 -20.96
N GLN A 155 15.09 -5.91 -19.89
CA GLN A 155 14.64 -6.22 -18.53
C GLN A 155 13.27 -5.60 -18.29
N TRP A 156 12.29 -6.45 -17.98
CA TRP A 156 10.92 -6.04 -17.72
C TRP A 156 10.83 -5.20 -16.44
N ASP A 157 10.00 -4.15 -16.48
CA ASP A 157 9.79 -3.22 -15.35
C ASP A 157 11.07 -2.49 -14.85
N HIS A 158 12.11 -2.46 -15.66
CA HIS A 158 13.27 -1.62 -15.43
C HIS A 158 13.11 -0.30 -16.19
N VAL A 159 13.73 0.73 -15.67
CA VAL A 159 13.90 2.01 -16.37
C VAL A 159 15.16 1.95 -17.20
N PHE A 160 15.06 2.31 -18.45
CA PHE A 160 16.22 2.44 -19.34
C PHE A 160 16.43 3.91 -19.69
N TYR A 161 17.57 4.47 -19.29
CA TYR A 161 17.91 5.86 -19.53
C TYR A 161 19.41 6.02 -19.79
N ASN A 162 19.76 6.74 -20.86
CA ASN A 162 21.16 7.00 -21.26
C ASN A 162 22.02 5.71 -21.28
N GLY A 163 21.49 4.62 -21.84
CA GLY A 163 22.23 3.37 -22.01
C GLY A 163 22.44 2.55 -20.74
N ARG A 164 21.70 2.84 -19.65
CA ARG A 164 21.80 2.13 -18.36
C ARG A 164 20.42 1.80 -17.82
N TYR A 165 20.39 0.73 -17.01
CA TYR A 165 19.19 0.39 -16.26
C TYR A 165 19.13 1.11 -14.92
N TYR A 166 17.91 1.46 -14.48
CA TYR A 166 17.61 2.04 -13.18
C TYR A 166 16.33 1.43 -12.62
N SER A 167 16.17 1.55 -11.30
CA SER A 167 14.90 1.28 -10.62
C SER A 167 14.10 2.57 -10.53
N TYR A 168 12.79 2.52 -10.85
CA TYR A 168 11.86 3.64 -10.58
C TYR A 168 11.09 3.43 -9.26
N TYR A 169 11.29 2.30 -8.61
CA TYR A 169 10.70 2.04 -7.29
C TYR A 169 11.34 2.89 -6.20
N GLY A 170 10.56 3.12 -5.14
CA GLY A 170 11.05 3.94 -4.02
C GLY A 170 12.26 3.33 -3.32
N ILE A 171 13.21 4.18 -2.95
CA ILE A 171 14.47 3.77 -2.31
C ILE A 171 14.32 3.46 -0.81
N ALA A 172 13.26 3.97 -0.16
CA ALA A 172 13.15 3.83 1.29
C ALA A 172 13.21 2.38 1.79
N PRO A 173 12.46 1.41 1.24
CA PRO A 173 12.57 0.03 1.70
C PRO A 173 13.98 -0.55 1.49
N VAL A 174 14.68 -0.18 0.41
CA VAL A 174 16.04 -0.65 0.15
C VAL A 174 16.99 -0.14 1.23
N VAL A 175 16.97 1.17 1.51
CA VAL A 175 17.87 1.79 2.50
C VAL A 175 17.52 1.41 3.94
N THR A 176 16.24 1.15 4.24
CA THR A 176 15.81 0.87 5.63
C THR A 176 15.82 -0.61 6.00
N LEU A 177 15.78 -1.52 5.04
CA LEU A 177 15.68 -2.95 5.29
C LEU A 177 16.68 -3.78 4.46
N PHE A 178 16.60 -3.72 3.12
CA PHE A 178 17.33 -4.66 2.26
C PHE A 178 18.84 -4.45 2.32
N LEU A 179 19.33 -3.23 2.14
CA LEU A 179 20.75 -2.91 2.18
C LEU A 179 21.37 -3.16 3.56
N PRO A 180 20.80 -2.67 4.69
CA PRO A 180 21.34 -2.98 6.01
C PRO A 180 21.37 -4.48 6.32
N TYR A 181 20.34 -5.22 5.90
CA TYR A 181 20.33 -6.67 6.08
C TYR A 181 21.43 -7.35 5.28
N HIS A 182 21.61 -6.96 4.01
CA HIS A 182 22.65 -7.53 3.13
C HIS A 182 24.05 -7.25 3.69
N LEU A 183 24.33 -6.01 4.08
CA LEU A 183 25.61 -5.63 4.69
C LEU A 183 25.93 -6.40 5.98
N LEU A 184 24.91 -6.82 6.74
CA LEU A 184 25.10 -7.53 8.01
C LEU A 184 25.19 -9.05 7.83
N THR A 185 24.54 -9.62 6.83
CA THR A 185 24.38 -11.08 6.69
C THR A 185 25.01 -11.65 5.42
N GLY A 186 25.29 -10.83 4.41
CA GLY A 186 25.70 -11.26 3.08
C GLY A 186 24.57 -11.90 2.25
N HIS A 187 23.33 -11.88 2.77
CA HIS A 187 22.16 -12.47 2.10
C HIS A 187 21.12 -11.40 1.77
N TYR A 188 20.29 -11.63 0.74
CA TYR A 188 19.20 -10.74 0.40
C TYR A 188 17.97 -11.03 1.26
N PHE A 189 17.34 -9.98 1.78
CA PHE A 189 16.10 -10.13 2.57
C PHE A 189 14.96 -10.60 1.66
N PRO A 190 14.21 -11.67 2.02
CA PRO A 190 13.14 -12.18 1.16
C PRO A 190 11.99 -11.19 1.01
N THR A 191 11.54 -10.97 -0.23
CA THR A 191 10.47 -10.04 -0.59
C THR A 191 9.19 -10.26 0.20
N GLN A 192 8.76 -11.52 0.34
CA GLN A 192 7.53 -11.88 1.04
C GLN A 192 7.56 -11.50 2.52
N PHE A 193 8.70 -11.67 3.17
CA PHE A 193 8.85 -11.29 4.58
C PHE A 193 9.05 -9.78 4.76
N ALA A 194 9.58 -9.08 3.74
CA ALA A 194 9.63 -7.62 3.74
C ALA A 194 8.22 -7.01 3.67
N VAL A 195 7.38 -7.49 2.74
CA VAL A 195 5.98 -7.09 2.62
C VAL A 195 5.22 -7.38 3.91
N LEU A 196 5.42 -8.57 4.49
CA LEU A 196 4.82 -8.94 5.78
C LEU A 196 5.27 -8.02 6.90
N LEU A 197 6.57 -7.78 7.06
CA LEU A 197 7.11 -6.94 8.13
C LEU A 197 6.52 -5.53 8.10
N TYR A 198 6.55 -4.88 6.93
CA TYR A 198 5.95 -3.57 6.76
C TYR A 198 4.43 -3.60 6.95
N GLY A 199 3.75 -4.64 6.47
CA GLY A 199 2.33 -4.84 6.70
C GLY A 199 1.97 -4.91 8.18
N LEU A 200 2.70 -5.70 8.96
CA LEU A 200 2.51 -5.83 10.41
C LEU A 200 2.76 -4.51 11.15
N ILE A 201 3.82 -3.77 10.79
CA ILE A 201 4.09 -2.44 11.35
C ILE A 201 2.90 -1.51 11.06
N GLY A 202 2.41 -1.50 9.82
CA GLY A 202 1.26 -0.68 9.44
C GLY A 202 -0.01 -1.02 10.21
N VAL A 203 -0.37 -2.31 10.33
CA VAL A 203 -1.54 -2.79 11.09
C VAL A 203 -1.48 -2.36 12.56
N VAL A 204 -0.33 -2.53 13.20
CA VAL A 204 -0.12 -2.15 14.61
C VAL A 204 -0.26 -0.64 14.78
N PHE A 205 0.45 0.16 13.97
CA PHE A 205 0.41 1.61 14.09
C PHE A 205 -0.92 2.23 13.67
N LEU A 206 -1.65 1.60 12.75
CA LEU A 206 -3.02 1.99 12.42
C LEU A 206 -3.94 1.83 13.64
N THR A 207 -3.85 0.70 14.36
CA THR A 207 -4.58 0.51 15.64
C THR A 207 -4.17 1.56 16.67
N LEU A 208 -2.88 1.82 16.85
CA LEU A 208 -2.39 2.80 17.81
C LEU A 208 -2.88 4.21 17.49
N THR A 209 -2.90 4.57 16.20
CA THR A 209 -3.46 5.84 15.71
C THR A 209 -4.94 5.95 16.03
N TYR A 210 -5.71 4.89 15.77
CA TYR A 210 -7.13 4.85 16.08
C TYR A 210 -7.42 5.00 17.58
N LEU A 211 -6.68 4.27 18.43
CA LEU A 211 -6.80 4.40 19.88
C LEU A 211 -6.41 5.79 20.38
N ALA A 212 -5.42 6.42 19.76
CA ALA A 212 -5.04 7.80 20.06
C ALA A 212 -6.14 8.79 19.66
N TYR A 213 -6.78 8.57 18.50
CA TYR A 213 -7.95 9.33 18.03
C TYR A 213 -9.13 9.21 19.00
N LEU A 214 -9.52 7.99 19.37
CA LEU A 214 -10.62 7.76 20.32
C LEU A 214 -10.41 8.48 21.65
N ARG A 215 -9.22 8.34 22.23
CA ARG A 215 -8.88 8.99 23.52
C ARG A 215 -8.97 10.50 23.44
N ARG A 216 -8.80 11.07 22.28
CA ARG A 216 -8.71 12.52 22.11
C ARG A 216 -10.04 13.15 21.71
N PHE A 217 -10.74 12.53 20.76
CA PHE A 217 -11.90 13.13 20.11
C PHE A 217 -13.21 12.41 20.41
N GLN A 218 -13.17 11.12 20.78
CA GLN A 218 -14.37 10.26 20.88
C GLN A 218 -14.42 9.49 22.21
N ARG A 219 -14.17 10.20 23.33
CA ARG A 219 -14.12 9.57 24.65
C ARG A 219 -15.42 8.93 25.10
N THR A 220 -16.54 9.48 24.68
CA THR A 220 -17.90 9.03 25.04
C THR A 220 -18.46 7.98 24.10
N LEU A 221 -17.75 7.64 23.02
CA LEU A 221 -18.18 6.63 22.07
C LEU A 221 -18.39 5.28 22.79
N PRO A 222 -19.50 4.55 22.54
CA PRO A 222 -19.70 3.22 23.08
C PRO A 222 -18.60 2.24 22.67
N CYS A 223 -18.19 1.36 23.59
CA CYS A 223 -17.11 0.38 23.32
C CYS A 223 -17.36 -0.46 22.07
N GLY A 224 -18.61 -0.90 21.85
CA GLY A 224 -18.96 -1.68 20.66
C GLY A 224 -18.74 -0.92 19.36
N MET A 225 -19.13 0.37 19.31
CA MET A 225 -18.89 1.21 18.13
C MET A 225 -17.39 1.46 17.91
N ALA A 226 -16.63 1.65 18.99
CA ALA A 226 -15.19 1.83 18.89
C ALA A 226 -14.51 0.57 18.34
N LEU A 227 -14.90 -0.62 18.80
CA LEU A 227 -14.33 -1.88 18.30
C LEU A 227 -14.80 -2.19 16.88
N GLY A 228 -16.09 -1.96 16.57
CA GLY A 228 -16.60 -2.09 15.21
C GLY A 228 -15.86 -1.16 14.23
N GLY A 229 -15.65 0.09 14.60
CA GLY A 229 -14.86 1.03 13.80
C GLY A 229 -13.42 0.59 13.59
N LEU A 230 -12.78 -0.01 14.59
CA LEU A 230 -11.43 -0.57 14.45
C LEU A 230 -11.42 -1.75 13.44
N ILE A 231 -12.38 -2.67 13.56
CA ILE A 231 -12.50 -3.81 12.64
C ILE A 231 -12.71 -3.33 11.20
N VAL A 232 -13.65 -2.41 11.00
CA VAL A 232 -13.90 -1.82 9.67
C VAL A 232 -12.65 -1.13 9.13
N MET A 233 -11.96 -0.34 9.94
CA MET A 233 -10.74 0.36 9.53
C MET A 233 -9.63 -0.62 9.13
N GLN A 234 -9.42 -1.70 9.88
CA GLN A 234 -8.43 -2.72 9.54
C GLN A 234 -8.83 -3.49 8.28
N ALA A 235 -10.10 -3.87 8.15
CA ALA A 235 -10.62 -4.57 6.96
C ALA A 235 -10.51 -3.72 5.69
N SER A 236 -10.80 -2.41 5.79
CA SER A 236 -10.76 -1.47 4.65
C SER A 236 -9.36 -0.92 4.34
N SER A 237 -8.34 -1.25 5.12
CA SER A 237 -6.97 -0.77 4.89
C SER A 237 -6.36 -1.24 3.58
N GLY A 238 -6.89 -2.30 2.97
CA GLY A 238 -6.35 -2.91 1.75
C GLY A 238 -5.08 -3.73 1.95
N ILE A 239 -4.50 -3.77 3.16
CA ILE A 239 -3.24 -4.49 3.43
C ILE A 239 -3.36 -5.99 3.15
N TRP A 240 -4.55 -6.57 3.27
CA TRP A 240 -4.83 -7.96 2.98
C TRP A 240 -4.49 -8.36 1.55
N TYR A 241 -4.84 -7.50 0.58
CA TYR A 241 -4.50 -7.71 -0.84
C TYR A 241 -3.00 -7.58 -1.09
N VAL A 242 -2.37 -6.63 -0.43
CA VAL A 242 -0.92 -6.38 -0.55
C VAL A 242 -0.12 -7.55 -0.01
N VAL A 243 -0.50 -8.08 1.17
CA VAL A 243 0.19 -9.19 1.82
C VAL A 243 -0.12 -10.54 1.15
N ALA A 244 -1.30 -10.69 0.52
CA ALA A 244 -1.64 -11.89 -0.24
C ALA A 244 -0.89 -12.01 -1.58
N ARG A 245 -0.25 -10.92 -2.05
CA ARG A 245 0.50 -10.87 -3.30
C ARG A 245 1.89 -10.30 -3.04
N THR A 246 2.83 -11.12 -2.61
CA THR A 246 4.14 -10.70 -2.14
C THR A 246 5.15 -10.48 -3.28
N LEU A 247 4.85 -9.59 -4.22
CA LEU A 247 5.74 -9.19 -5.28
C LEU A 247 6.48 -7.87 -4.94
N PHE A 248 7.36 -7.45 -5.82
CA PHE A 248 8.16 -6.23 -5.61
C PHE A 248 7.36 -4.93 -5.64
N TYR A 249 6.23 -4.89 -6.33
CA TYR A 249 5.29 -3.75 -6.28
C TYR A 249 4.75 -3.52 -4.88
N GLU A 250 4.44 -4.61 -4.19
CA GLU A 250 3.86 -4.62 -2.86
C GLU A 250 4.83 -4.15 -1.78
N ILE A 251 6.16 -4.27 -2.01
CA ILE A 251 7.18 -3.71 -1.10
C ILE A 251 6.97 -2.21 -0.93
N SER A 252 6.86 -1.46 -2.04
CA SER A 252 6.68 -0.01 -2.01
C SER A 252 5.34 0.39 -1.40
N ILE A 253 4.28 -0.42 -1.59
CA ILE A 253 2.96 -0.17 -1.03
C ILE A 253 2.96 -0.44 0.48
N ALA A 254 3.46 -1.61 0.90
CA ALA A 254 3.49 -2.01 2.31
C ALA A 254 4.39 -1.09 3.15
N SER A 255 5.59 -0.75 2.64
CA SER A 255 6.50 0.18 3.32
C SER A 255 5.92 1.59 3.40
N GLY A 256 5.29 2.07 2.33
CA GLY A 256 4.56 3.33 2.33
C GLY A 256 3.43 3.35 3.35
N PHE A 257 2.61 2.29 3.41
CA PHE A 257 1.54 2.13 4.39
C PHE A 257 2.09 2.15 5.82
N ALA A 258 3.17 1.42 6.09
CA ALA A 258 3.84 1.42 7.40
C ALA A 258 4.30 2.82 7.79
N CYS A 259 5.01 3.52 6.90
CA CYS A 259 5.51 4.86 7.15
C CYS A 259 4.38 5.87 7.41
N VAL A 260 3.30 5.82 6.61
CA VAL A 260 2.12 6.67 6.82
C VAL A 260 1.46 6.37 8.16
N ALA A 261 1.28 5.09 8.52
CA ALA A 261 0.65 4.70 9.78
C ALA A 261 1.48 5.16 11.00
N VAL A 262 2.80 4.99 10.96
CA VAL A 262 3.73 5.48 12.00
C VAL A 262 3.70 7.00 12.08
N GLY A 263 3.78 7.68 10.94
CA GLY A 263 3.72 9.14 10.85
C GLY A 263 2.40 9.69 11.40
N ALA A 264 1.27 9.09 11.04
CA ALA A 264 -0.06 9.45 11.54
C ALA A 264 -0.17 9.26 13.06
N TYR A 265 0.39 8.18 13.62
CA TYR A 265 0.44 7.97 15.07
C TYR A 265 1.18 9.08 15.79
N PHE A 266 2.38 9.43 15.32
CA PHE A 266 3.17 10.50 15.93
C PHE A 266 2.50 11.86 15.73
N LEU A 267 1.90 12.12 14.58
CA LEU A 267 1.14 13.34 14.33
C LEU A 267 -0.05 13.45 15.28
N MET A 268 -0.83 12.37 15.44
CA MET A 268 -1.96 12.31 16.37
C MET A 268 -1.52 12.52 17.82
N THR A 269 -0.40 11.91 18.23
CA THR A 269 0.09 11.99 19.63
C THR A 269 0.94 13.22 19.90
N SER A 270 1.33 13.99 18.89
CA SER A 270 2.09 15.26 19.04
C SER A 270 1.28 16.40 19.66
N ASN A 271 -0.05 16.27 19.77
CA ASN A 271 -0.99 17.29 20.21
C ASN A 271 -1.23 18.44 19.21
N ILE A 272 -0.77 18.30 17.96
CA ILE A 272 -0.98 19.33 16.93
C ILE A 272 -2.46 19.61 16.67
N LEU A 273 -3.32 18.60 16.80
CA LEU A 273 -4.77 18.68 16.57
C LEU A 273 -5.57 19.00 17.85
N SER A 274 -4.92 19.30 18.99
CA SER A 274 -5.61 19.53 20.24
C SER A 274 -5.10 20.78 20.96
N ARG A 275 -5.84 21.24 22.00
CA ARG A 275 -5.49 22.44 22.77
C ARG A 275 -4.30 22.23 23.72
N GLY A 276 -3.78 21.01 23.87
CA GLY A 276 -2.62 20.72 24.73
C GLY A 276 -1.30 21.25 24.20
N ARG A 277 -0.24 21.12 25.01
CA ARG A 277 1.13 21.46 24.62
C ARG A 277 1.58 20.56 23.47
N ILE A 278 2.05 21.17 22.38
CA ILE A 278 2.58 20.45 21.21
C ILE A 278 3.93 19.82 21.59
N SER A 279 4.09 18.54 21.28
CA SER A 279 5.35 17.81 21.45
C SER A 279 6.16 17.91 20.15
N CYS A 280 7.18 18.77 20.14
CA CYS A 280 8.06 18.93 18.98
C CYS A 280 8.78 17.65 18.55
N PRO A 281 9.34 16.79 19.45
CA PRO A 281 9.97 15.56 19.02
C PRO A 281 9.02 14.60 18.30
N LYS A 282 7.77 14.46 18.80
CA LYS A 282 6.76 13.65 18.13
C LYS A 282 6.36 14.23 16.78
N LEU A 283 6.31 15.56 16.68
CA LEU A 283 6.06 16.23 15.39
C LEU A 283 7.20 15.95 14.41
N GLY A 284 8.45 15.99 14.86
CA GLY A 284 9.61 15.66 14.03
C GLY A 284 9.58 14.21 13.52
N LEU A 285 9.24 13.26 14.41
CA LEU A 285 9.05 11.86 14.00
C LEU A 285 7.89 11.70 13.00
N ALA A 286 6.78 12.42 13.22
CA ALA A 286 5.68 12.41 12.25
C ALA A 286 6.13 12.90 10.87
N SER A 287 6.83 14.05 10.83
CA SER A 287 7.37 14.64 9.62
C SER A 287 8.37 13.73 8.91
N PHE A 288 9.24 13.08 9.67
CA PHE A 288 10.22 12.12 9.16
C PHE A 288 9.54 10.93 8.47
N PHE A 289 8.62 10.25 9.18
CA PHE A 289 7.98 9.05 8.62
C PHE A 289 7.04 9.37 7.46
N LEU A 290 6.34 10.51 7.49
CA LEU A 290 5.51 10.92 6.35
C LEU A 290 6.36 11.27 5.12
N ALA A 291 7.51 11.92 5.31
CA ALA A 291 8.43 12.17 4.21
C ALA A 291 9.13 10.88 3.72
N LEU A 292 9.45 9.94 4.63
CA LEU A 292 9.97 8.64 4.27
C LEU A 292 8.97 7.84 3.42
N ALA A 293 7.67 8.01 3.66
CA ALA A 293 6.63 7.41 2.82
C ALA A 293 6.70 7.91 1.36
N VAL A 294 7.09 9.15 1.13
CA VAL A 294 7.29 9.69 -0.24
C VAL A 294 8.44 8.96 -0.95
N LEU A 295 9.49 8.61 -0.21
CA LEU A 295 10.60 7.80 -0.73
C LEU A 295 10.21 6.32 -0.96
N CYS A 296 9.09 5.85 -0.40
CA CYS A 296 8.48 4.57 -0.76
C CYS A 296 7.65 4.71 -2.06
N ARG A 297 6.78 5.73 -2.12
CA ARG A 297 5.95 6.05 -3.29
C ARG A 297 5.69 7.57 -3.35
N PRO A 298 6.06 8.25 -4.45
CA PRO A 298 5.88 9.70 -4.57
C PRO A 298 4.43 10.18 -4.38
N THR A 299 3.44 9.37 -4.74
CA THR A 299 2.01 9.67 -4.55
C THR A 299 1.61 9.89 -3.09
N LEU A 300 2.39 9.39 -2.13
CA LEU A 300 2.14 9.57 -0.70
C LEU A 300 2.50 10.99 -0.20
N ALA A 301 3.03 11.86 -1.08
CA ALA A 301 3.24 13.28 -0.78
C ALA A 301 1.96 14.00 -0.31
N VAL A 302 0.78 13.49 -0.66
CA VAL A 302 -0.51 14.00 -0.19
C VAL A 302 -0.59 14.03 1.35
N TYR A 303 0.02 13.06 2.03
CA TYR A 303 0.06 13.03 3.50
C TYR A 303 1.02 14.09 4.07
N CYS A 304 2.12 14.40 3.38
CA CYS A 304 3.01 15.49 3.73
C CYS A 304 2.30 16.84 3.57
N ILE A 305 1.56 17.04 2.47
CA ILE A 305 0.77 18.25 2.24
C ILE A 305 -0.25 18.44 3.37
N ALA A 306 -0.99 17.38 3.73
CA ALA A 306 -1.94 17.43 4.84
C ALA A 306 -1.26 17.78 6.16
N ALA A 307 -0.09 17.19 6.44
CA ALA A 307 0.68 17.50 7.66
C ALA A 307 1.18 18.94 7.67
N VAL A 308 1.68 19.46 6.56
CA VAL A 308 2.10 20.87 6.42
C VAL A 308 0.94 21.81 6.72
N VAL A 309 -0.24 21.55 6.14
CA VAL A 309 -1.45 22.34 6.44
C VAL A 309 -1.76 22.33 7.94
N MET A 310 -1.71 21.14 8.59
CA MET A 310 -1.93 21.05 10.04
C MET A 310 -0.88 21.79 10.85
N ILE A 311 0.39 21.75 10.44
CA ILE A 311 1.50 22.48 11.06
C ILE A 311 1.25 23.99 10.97
N LEU A 312 0.88 24.50 9.81
CA LEU A 312 0.59 25.92 9.61
C LEU A 312 -0.63 26.37 10.42
N LEU A 313 -1.71 25.60 10.43
CA LEU A 313 -2.92 25.90 11.23
C LEU A 313 -2.65 25.88 12.73
N ALA A 314 -1.68 25.09 13.20
CA ALA A 314 -1.32 25.03 14.61
C ALA A 314 -0.28 26.11 15.05
N LEU A 315 0.36 26.79 14.11
CA LEU A 315 1.40 27.80 14.37
C LEU A 315 1.00 28.90 15.37
N PRO A 316 -0.21 29.46 15.37
CA PRO A 316 -0.62 30.47 16.35
C PRO A 316 -0.61 29.95 17.80
N ARG A 317 -0.71 28.62 17.99
CA ARG A 317 -0.69 27.94 19.30
C ARG A 317 0.72 27.51 19.70
N ALA A 318 1.64 27.42 18.75
CA ALA A 318 3.01 27.05 18.99
C ALA A 318 3.71 28.10 19.90
N GLY A 319 4.36 27.64 20.93
CA GLY A 319 5.01 28.51 21.91
C GLY A 319 4.13 29.09 23.01
N LYS A 320 2.79 28.93 22.92
CA LYS A 320 1.90 29.33 24.02
C LYS A 320 1.85 28.24 25.09
N HIS A 321 1.94 28.65 26.34
CA HIS A 321 1.70 27.78 27.49
C HIS A 321 0.38 28.18 28.16
N PRO A 322 -0.53 27.24 28.43
CA PRO A 322 -1.70 27.53 29.24
C PRO A 322 -1.27 28.09 30.58
N GLY A 323 -1.76 29.30 30.92
CA GLY A 323 -1.51 29.94 32.22
C GLY A 323 -0.14 30.62 32.39
N VAL A 324 0.72 30.66 31.37
CA VAL A 324 2.04 31.32 31.47
C VAL A 324 2.21 32.33 30.34
N GLN A 325 2.35 33.60 30.63
CA GLN A 325 2.76 34.62 29.67
C GLN A 325 4.30 34.57 29.51
N LEU A 326 4.72 34.13 28.32
CA LEU A 326 6.15 34.12 27.98
C LEU A 326 6.53 35.46 27.34
N ALA A 327 7.73 35.96 27.61
CA ALA A 327 8.30 37.09 26.91
C ALA A 327 8.31 36.81 25.39
N ALA A 328 8.07 37.83 24.58
CA ALA A 328 7.92 37.70 23.12
C ALA A 328 9.10 36.97 22.44
N GLY A 329 10.33 37.23 22.88
CA GLY A 329 11.52 36.53 22.36
C GLY A 329 11.51 35.03 22.61
N LYS A 330 11.11 34.59 23.85
CA LYS A 330 11.00 33.18 24.18
C LYS A 330 9.85 32.48 23.42
N GLN A 331 8.76 33.19 23.15
CA GLN A 331 7.66 32.66 22.35
C GLN A 331 8.06 32.44 20.92
N ASN A 332 8.79 33.41 20.32
CA ASN A 332 9.28 33.29 18.94
C ASN A 332 10.30 32.15 18.79
N ALA A 333 11.24 32.01 19.73
CA ALA A 333 12.18 30.89 19.73
C ALA A 333 11.46 29.52 19.74
N LYS A 334 10.37 29.38 20.51
CA LYS A 334 9.56 28.16 20.53
C LYS A 334 8.81 27.93 19.23
N ARG A 335 8.33 28.98 18.57
CA ARG A 335 7.70 28.88 17.24
C ARG A 335 8.69 28.43 16.16
N ILE A 336 9.91 29.02 16.20
CA ILE A 336 10.99 28.60 15.28
C ILE A 336 11.34 27.13 15.51
N ALA A 337 11.54 26.71 16.76
CA ALA A 337 11.79 25.29 17.08
C ALA A 337 10.65 24.39 16.61
N TYR A 338 9.40 24.77 16.81
CA TYR A 338 8.24 24.05 16.32
C TYR A 338 8.25 23.89 14.79
N LEU A 339 8.50 24.98 14.05
CA LEU A 339 8.61 24.93 12.60
C LEU A 339 9.80 24.09 12.15
N ALA A 340 10.94 24.20 12.82
CA ALA A 340 12.12 23.39 12.51
C ALA A 340 11.83 21.89 12.69
N TRP A 341 11.22 21.47 13.80
CA TRP A 341 10.84 20.07 14.00
C TRP A 341 9.82 19.57 12.98
N GLY A 342 8.91 20.42 12.51
CA GLY A 342 7.94 20.08 11.49
C GLY A 342 8.52 20.05 10.07
N ALA A 343 9.40 20.96 9.72
CA ALA A 343 9.87 21.15 8.36
C ALA A 343 11.20 20.44 8.04
N VAL A 344 12.19 20.47 8.96
CA VAL A 344 13.55 19.99 8.67
C VAL A 344 13.56 18.51 8.24
N PRO A 345 12.87 17.56 8.92
CA PRO A 345 12.87 16.19 8.47
C PRO A 345 12.25 16.00 7.07
N MET A 346 11.19 16.76 6.76
CA MET A 346 10.56 16.71 5.43
C MET A 346 11.49 17.27 4.35
N LEU A 347 12.13 18.41 4.62
CA LEU A 347 13.03 19.05 3.66
C LEU A 347 14.28 18.21 3.39
N LEU A 348 14.84 17.57 4.42
CA LEU A 348 15.99 16.68 4.27
C LEU A 348 15.64 15.49 3.37
N LEU A 349 14.53 14.80 3.63
CA LEU A 349 14.12 13.65 2.82
C LEU A 349 13.63 14.06 1.42
N ALA A 350 13.00 15.23 1.29
CA ALA A 350 12.72 15.80 -0.04
C ALA A 350 14.02 16.08 -0.81
N GLY A 351 15.05 16.62 -0.14
CA GLY A 351 16.38 16.81 -0.73
C GLY A 351 16.99 15.49 -1.20
N VAL A 352 16.89 14.43 -0.39
CA VAL A 352 17.35 13.07 -0.78
C VAL A 352 16.61 12.59 -2.03
N GLN A 353 15.27 12.76 -2.08
CA GLN A 353 14.48 12.34 -3.26
C GLN A 353 14.87 13.11 -4.51
N LEU A 354 15.00 14.44 -4.40
CA LEU A 354 15.38 15.30 -5.53
C LEU A 354 16.81 14.98 -6.02
N TRP A 355 17.74 14.76 -5.09
CA TRP A 355 19.10 14.32 -5.42
C TRP A 355 19.10 12.95 -6.12
N TYR A 356 18.33 11.99 -5.60
CA TYR A 356 18.25 10.64 -6.19
C TYR A 356 17.64 10.67 -7.59
N ASN A 357 16.64 11.51 -7.82
CA ASN A 357 16.08 11.72 -9.16
C ASN A 357 17.13 12.32 -10.10
N TYR A 358 17.81 13.38 -9.66
CA TYR A 358 18.85 14.04 -10.44
C TYR A 358 20.00 13.08 -10.80
N ALA A 359 20.45 12.27 -9.84
CA ALA A 359 21.53 11.31 -10.06
C ALA A 359 21.17 10.20 -11.07
N ARG A 360 19.88 9.93 -11.29
CA ARG A 360 19.40 8.92 -12.26
C ARG A 360 19.04 9.51 -13.62
N PHE A 361 18.39 10.67 -13.63
CA PHE A 361 17.68 11.20 -14.80
C PHE A 361 18.07 12.63 -15.16
N ASP A 362 19.16 13.17 -14.60
CA ASP A 362 19.64 14.54 -14.81
C ASP A 362 18.58 15.63 -14.52
N SER A 363 17.49 15.25 -13.84
CA SER A 363 16.39 16.12 -13.47
C SER A 363 15.87 15.80 -12.08
N PRO A 364 15.77 16.78 -11.15
CA PRO A 364 15.31 16.51 -9.78
C PRO A 364 13.82 16.18 -9.69
N LEU A 365 13.03 16.55 -10.69
CA LEU A 365 11.57 16.33 -10.71
C LEU A 365 11.15 15.15 -11.60
N ASP A 366 12.10 14.48 -12.24
CA ASP A 366 11.82 13.27 -13.04
C ASP A 366 11.89 12.01 -12.16
N PHE A 367 10.81 11.25 -12.14
CA PHE A 367 10.69 10.00 -11.39
C PHE A 367 10.95 8.76 -12.26
N GLY A 368 11.24 8.94 -13.54
CA GLY A 368 11.67 7.90 -14.46
C GLY A 368 10.58 6.99 -15.00
N ILE A 369 9.33 7.14 -14.62
CA ILE A 369 8.24 6.25 -15.07
C ILE A 369 8.11 6.22 -16.61
N GLN A 370 8.37 7.34 -17.26
CA GLN A 370 8.30 7.48 -18.72
C GLN A 370 9.35 6.62 -19.44
N TYR A 371 10.44 6.27 -18.78
CA TYR A 371 11.52 5.47 -19.34
C TYR A 371 11.40 3.98 -18.98
N SER A 372 10.28 3.55 -18.41
CA SER A 372 10.07 2.15 -18.00
C SER A 372 9.82 1.25 -19.20
N LEU A 373 10.50 0.09 -19.22
CA LEU A 373 10.37 -0.92 -20.25
C LEU A 373 9.20 -1.85 -19.93
N THR A 374 8.02 -1.47 -20.40
CA THR A 374 6.78 -2.22 -20.24
C THR A 374 6.11 -2.48 -21.60
N ILE A 375 4.86 -2.96 -21.61
CA ILE A 375 4.04 -3.07 -22.84
C ILE A 375 3.72 -1.68 -23.40
N ASN A 376 3.53 -0.69 -22.53
CA ASN A 376 3.13 0.65 -22.92
C ASN A 376 4.35 1.55 -23.09
N ASP A 377 4.40 2.31 -24.18
CA ASP A 377 5.37 3.36 -24.38
C ASP A 377 4.92 4.65 -23.65
N PHE A 378 5.41 4.84 -22.44
CA PHE A 378 5.06 6.01 -21.64
C PHE A 378 5.75 7.31 -22.11
N THR A 379 6.72 7.25 -23.03
CA THR A 379 7.29 8.48 -23.62
C THR A 379 6.29 9.18 -24.53
N ARG A 380 5.33 8.44 -25.07
CA ARG A 380 4.22 8.95 -25.91
C ARG A 380 2.95 9.22 -25.12
N SER A 381 2.88 8.76 -23.86
CA SER A 381 1.73 8.97 -23.00
C SER A 381 1.79 10.38 -22.40
N GLN A 382 0.87 11.24 -22.79
CA GLN A 382 0.81 12.59 -22.28
C GLN A 382 -0.24 12.70 -21.18
N PHE A 383 0.12 13.45 -20.11
CA PHE A 383 -0.83 13.76 -19.05
C PHE A 383 -1.90 14.72 -19.56
N HIS A 384 -3.15 14.40 -19.34
CA HIS A 384 -4.29 15.25 -19.62
C HIS A 384 -5.20 15.39 -18.40
N MET A 385 -5.56 16.64 -18.05
CA MET A 385 -6.37 16.92 -16.85
C MET A 385 -7.72 16.22 -16.84
N GLY A 386 -8.30 15.94 -18.01
CA GLY A 386 -9.54 15.15 -18.12
C GLY A 386 -9.46 13.78 -17.49
N PHE A 387 -8.30 13.11 -17.55
CA PHE A 387 -8.11 11.81 -16.92
C PHE A 387 -8.12 11.87 -15.39
N VAL A 388 -7.73 12.99 -14.79
CA VAL A 388 -7.79 13.18 -13.34
C VAL A 388 -9.23 13.15 -12.83
N PHE A 389 -10.13 13.86 -13.50
CA PHE A 389 -11.53 13.92 -13.10
C PHE A 389 -12.23 12.57 -13.26
N ILE A 390 -12.00 11.89 -14.38
CA ILE A 390 -12.61 10.56 -14.59
C ILE A 390 -12.00 9.51 -13.63
N GLY A 391 -10.70 9.62 -13.34
CA GLY A 391 -10.04 8.78 -12.34
C GLY A 391 -10.61 9.02 -10.94
N LEU A 392 -10.76 10.26 -10.50
CA LEU A 392 -11.39 10.59 -9.22
C LEU A 392 -12.83 10.09 -9.14
N TYR A 393 -13.61 10.24 -10.21
CA TYR A 393 -14.96 9.67 -10.29
C TYR A 393 -14.93 8.15 -10.09
N ASN A 394 -14.13 7.44 -10.89
CA ASN A 394 -14.06 5.98 -10.84
C ASN A 394 -13.57 5.44 -9.48
N TYR A 395 -12.61 6.10 -8.84
CA TYR A 395 -12.05 5.64 -7.57
C TYR A 395 -12.85 6.06 -6.34
N LEU A 396 -13.58 7.19 -6.38
CA LEU A 396 -14.22 7.75 -5.19
C LEU A 396 -15.74 7.76 -5.26
N LEU A 397 -16.33 7.86 -6.45
CA LEU A 397 -17.76 8.15 -6.61
C LEU A 397 -18.51 7.09 -7.42
N ALA A 398 -17.82 6.25 -8.22
CA ALA A 398 -18.47 5.24 -9.04
C ALA A 398 -19.19 4.22 -8.15
N VAL A 399 -20.50 4.09 -8.37
CA VAL A 399 -21.35 3.16 -7.60
C VAL A 399 -21.16 1.76 -8.17
N PRO A 400 -20.88 0.75 -7.34
CA PRO A 400 -20.78 -0.63 -7.81
C PRO A 400 -22.14 -1.13 -8.33
N LYS A 401 -22.10 -1.92 -9.40
CA LYS A 401 -23.27 -2.62 -9.90
C LYS A 401 -23.52 -3.88 -9.09
N PHE A 402 -24.77 -4.07 -8.64
CA PHE A 402 -25.16 -5.27 -7.91
C PHE A 402 -25.69 -6.35 -8.85
N THR A 403 -25.29 -7.60 -8.58
CA THR A 403 -25.74 -8.79 -9.31
C THR A 403 -26.23 -9.86 -8.33
N TRP A 404 -27.04 -10.79 -8.85
CA TRP A 404 -27.55 -11.93 -8.05
C TRP A 404 -26.52 -13.07 -7.91
N THR A 405 -25.42 -13.03 -8.68
CA THR A 405 -24.35 -14.03 -8.65
C THR A 405 -23.13 -13.51 -7.88
N PHE A 406 -22.40 -14.40 -7.23
CA PHE A 406 -21.14 -14.05 -6.57
C PHE A 406 -20.15 -13.45 -7.62
N PRO A 407 -19.46 -12.35 -7.30
CA PRO A 407 -19.27 -11.70 -6.01
C PRO A 407 -20.37 -10.71 -5.57
N PHE A 408 -21.57 -10.73 -6.13
CA PHE A 408 -22.74 -9.92 -5.84
C PHE A 408 -22.64 -8.45 -6.24
N PHE A 409 -21.45 -7.94 -6.41
CA PHE A 409 -21.20 -6.58 -6.92
C PHE A 409 -19.89 -6.56 -7.70
N PHE A 410 -19.82 -5.69 -8.70
CA PHE A 410 -18.59 -5.41 -9.43
C PHE A 410 -18.53 -3.92 -9.79
N THR A 411 -17.33 -3.41 -9.99
CA THR A 411 -17.11 -2.04 -10.45
C THR A 411 -16.97 -2.04 -11.96
N GLU A 412 -17.64 -1.12 -12.61
CA GLU A 412 -17.48 -0.84 -14.03
C GLU A 412 -16.84 0.54 -14.17
N PHE A 413 -15.67 0.57 -14.78
CA PHE A 413 -14.96 1.82 -14.95
C PHE A 413 -15.49 2.58 -16.17
N THR A 414 -15.81 3.85 -15.98
CA THR A 414 -16.08 4.77 -17.06
C THR A 414 -14.76 5.14 -17.73
N THR A 415 -14.67 4.96 -19.03
CA THR A 415 -13.48 5.30 -19.84
C THR A 415 -13.67 6.63 -20.55
N LEU A 416 -12.60 7.37 -20.68
CA LEU A 416 -12.53 8.61 -21.45
C LEU A 416 -11.48 8.42 -22.54
N HIS A 417 -11.91 8.59 -23.79
CA HIS A 417 -10.99 8.59 -24.94
C HIS A 417 -10.72 10.02 -25.35
N ILE A 418 -9.48 10.41 -25.33
CA ILE A 418 -9.02 11.71 -25.79
C ILE A 418 -8.02 11.45 -26.92
N ASN A 419 -8.28 11.98 -28.11
CA ASN A 419 -7.41 11.78 -29.27
C ASN A 419 -5.97 12.24 -28.98
N GLY A 420 -5.00 11.35 -29.22
CA GLY A 420 -3.58 11.59 -28.97
C GLY A 420 -3.13 11.33 -27.52
N TYR A 421 -4.01 10.84 -26.64
CA TYR A 421 -3.70 10.46 -25.25
C TYR A 421 -4.16 9.03 -24.96
N TYR A 422 -3.37 8.29 -24.20
CA TYR A 422 -3.61 6.90 -23.82
C TYR A 422 -3.71 6.73 -22.31
#